data_e4e6f822051a651da7e154eac2987bad
#
_entry.id   e4e6f822051a651da7e154eac2987bad
#
_cell.length_a   1.000
_cell.length_b   1.000
_cell.length_c   1.000
_cell.angle_alpha   90.00
_cell.angle_beta   90.00
_cell.angle_gamma   90.00
#
_symmetry.space_group_name_H-M   'P 1'
#
loop_
_entity.id
_entity.type
_entity.pdbx_description
1 polymer ?
#
loop_
_entity_poly.entity_id
_entity_poly.type
_entity_poly.pdbx_seq_one_letter_code
_entity_poly.pdbx_strand_id
1 'polypeptide(L)'
;TRLAEWGTLLADKAKLVFKVNTGAAVLGLGYIVGLRYAAYICAGSFTVWFVLIPFISHFADGQTVAVGEGVTALLRDMSPEEIFRNYARHIGIGGIAMAGVVGIIRSSKIIRQALSLAVTELRGRQTPGQETGRTQRDLPMKLILALLIATLLTTFVFFRFGVLDNWFHSVIAILIVFVISFLFTTVAANAIAIVGTNPVSGMTLMTLILSSLVLVSAGLTGTGGMTAAMII
;
A
#
# COMPACT_ATOMS: atom_id res chain seq x y z
N THR A 1 8.00 7.87 40.22
CA THR A 1 9.43 8.18 40.15
C THR A 1 9.63 9.44 39.31
N ARG A 2 10.61 10.30 39.61
CA ARG A 2 10.86 11.57 38.93
C ARG A 2 10.98 11.43 37.42
N LEU A 3 11.54 10.34 36.93
CA LEU A 3 11.63 10.05 35.48
C LEU A 3 10.27 9.83 34.81
N ALA A 4 9.32 9.23 35.51
CA ALA A 4 7.95 9.09 35.02
C ALA A 4 7.21 10.42 34.95
N GLU A 5 7.41 11.28 35.96
CA GLU A 5 6.86 12.65 35.99
C GLU A 5 7.40 13.54 34.87
N TRP A 6 8.71 13.45 34.57
CA TRP A 6 9.32 14.17 33.44
C TRP A 6 8.76 13.63 32.10
N GLY A 7 8.54 12.32 32.00
CA GLY A 7 7.96 11.72 30.78
C GLY A 7 6.54 12.19 30.54
N THR A 8 5.70 12.30 31.58
CA THR A 8 4.32 12.81 31.46
C THR A 8 4.30 14.31 31.15
N LEU A 9 5.15 15.10 31.78
CA LEU A 9 5.26 16.54 31.51
C LEU A 9 5.68 16.82 30.06
N LEU A 10 6.62 16.05 29.49
CA LEU A 10 7.03 16.18 28.11
C LEU A 10 5.92 15.73 27.14
N ALA A 11 5.20 14.67 27.47
CA ALA A 11 4.08 14.19 26.66
C ALA A 11 2.90 15.17 26.66
N ASP A 12 2.59 15.78 27.81
CA ASP A 12 1.44 16.67 27.94
C ASP A 12 1.72 18.07 27.38
N LYS A 13 2.89 18.66 27.70
CA LYS A 13 3.21 20.04 27.31
C LYS A 13 3.86 20.15 25.93
N ALA A 14 4.83 19.28 25.64
CA ALA A 14 5.58 19.33 24.38
C ALA A 14 5.08 18.31 23.34
N LYS A 15 4.13 17.44 23.71
CA LYS A 15 3.63 16.32 22.88
C LYS A 15 4.75 15.40 22.37
N LEU A 16 5.85 15.33 23.10
CA LEU A 16 7.01 14.49 22.80
C LEU A 16 6.90 13.14 23.51
N VAL A 17 6.91 12.07 22.74
CA VAL A 17 6.87 10.69 23.25
C VAL A 17 7.99 9.87 22.65
N PHE A 18 8.77 9.21 23.49
CA PHE A 18 9.79 8.25 23.09
C PHE A 18 9.39 6.85 23.56
N LYS A 19 8.93 6.01 22.62
CA LYS A 19 8.59 4.60 22.86
C LYS A 19 9.34 3.74 21.85
N VAL A 20 9.99 2.69 22.32
CA VAL A 20 10.70 1.72 21.48
C VAL A 20 9.98 0.37 21.56
N ASN A 21 9.67 -0.19 20.42
CA ASN A 21 9.15 -1.55 20.34
C ASN A 21 10.30 -2.56 20.46
N THR A 22 10.31 -3.33 21.54
CA THR A 22 11.35 -4.33 21.84
C THR A 22 10.97 -5.75 21.40
N GLY A 23 9.97 -5.89 20.55
CA GLY A 23 9.55 -7.20 20.03
C GLY A 23 10.64 -7.88 19.20
N ALA A 24 10.92 -9.14 19.47
CA ALA A 24 11.95 -9.92 18.78
C ALA A 24 11.76 -9.97 17.27
N ALA A 25 10.51 -10.02 16.79
CA ALA A 25 10.18 -9.99 15.37
C ALA A 25 10.60 -8.68 14.69
N VAL A 26 10.40 -7.53 15.36
CA VAL A 26 10.78 -6.21 14.83
C VAL A 26 12.29 -6.06 14.78
N LEU A 27 12.99 -6.57 15.80
CA LEU A 27 14.44 -6.57 15.85
C LEU A 27 15.04 -7.45 14.74
N GLY A 28 14.50 -8.64 14.55
CA GLY A 28 14.89 -9.55 13.46
C GLY A 28 14.66 -8.94 12.07
N LEU A 29 13.53 -8.26 11.88
CA LEU A 29 13.23 -7.54 10.64
C LEU A 29 14.27 -6.45 10.38
N GLY A 30 14.63 -5.65 11.39
CA GLY A 30 15.65 -4.61 11.28
C GLY A 30 17.02 -5.16 10.84
N TYR A 31 17.38 -6.35 11.33
CA TYR A 31 18.60 -7.05 10.92
C TYR A 31 18.56 -7.49 9.44
N ILE A 32 17.44 -8.08 8.99
CA ILE A 32 17.26 -8.55 7.60
C ILE A 32 17.28 -7.40 6.61
N VAL A 33 16.58 -6.31 6.92
CA VAL A 33 16.44 -5.11 6.06
C VAL A 33 17.78 -4.38 5.88
N GLY A 34 18.67 -4.47 6.86
CA GLY A 34 19.98 -3.85 6.84
C GLY A 34 19.96 -2.37 7.26
N LEU A 35 21.13 -1.87 7.60
CA LEU A 35 21.33 -0.55 8.21
C LEU A 35 20.76 0.61 7.38
N ARG A 36 20.92 0.57 6.08
CA ARG A 36 20.50 1.67 5.18
C ARG A 36 19.01 1.91 5.23
N TYR A 37 18.21 0.86 5.08
CA TYR A 37 16.75 0.97 5.09
C TYR A 37 16.20 1.14 6.50
N ALA A 38 16.79 0.48 7.49
CA ALA A 38 16.48 0.71 8.89
C ALA A 38 16.69 2.17 9.30
N ALA A 39 17.75 2.82 8.81
CA ALA A 39 18.00 4.24 9.04
C ALA A 39 16.93 5.15 8.42
N TYR A 40 16.43 4.85 7.22
CA TYR A 40 15.31 5.61 6.63
C TYR A 40 14.03 5.47 7.45
N ILE A 41 13.71 4.25 7.90
CA ILE A 41 12.52 4.00 8.75
C ILE A 41 12.66 4.75 10.08
N CYS A 42 13.83 4.69 10.70
CA CYS A 42 14.14 5.39 11.94
C CYS A 42 14.03 6.92 11.78
N ALA A 43 14.63 7.47 10.72
CA ALA A 43 14.55 8.89 10.41
C ALA A 43 13.08 9.34 10.18
N GLY A 44 12.29 8.57 9.47
CA GLY A 44 10.86 8.84 9.30
C GLY A 44 10.11 8.83 10.62
N SER A 45 10.38 7.86 11.48
CA SER A 45 9.77 7.77 12.81
C SER A 45 10.16 8.97 13.67
N PHE A 46 11.43 9.35 13.71
CA PHE A 46 11.88 10.55 14.45
C PHE A 46 11.24 11.82 13.91
N THR A 47 11.15 11.98 12.60
CA THR A 47 10.50 13.14 11.99
C THR A 47 9.03 13.25 12.41
N VAL A 48 8.31 12.14 12.45
CA VAL A 48 6.90 12.14 12.87
C VAL A 48 6.75 12.46 14.34
N TRP A 49 7.46 11.74 15.22
CA TRP A 49 7.25 11.84 16.66
C TRP A 49 7.89 13.07 17.31
N PHE A 50 8.99 13.57 16.77
CA PHE A 50 9.69 14.72 17.37
C PHE A 50 9.50 16.03 16.62
N VAL A 51 9.05 15.99 15.35
CA VAL A 51 8.85 17.22 14.57
C VAL A 51 7.37 17.40 14.23
N LEU A 52 6.76 16.42 13.56
CA LEU A 52 5.44 16.58 12.97
C LEU A 52 4.33 16.70 14.05
N ILE A 53 4.34 15.82 15.06
CA ILE A 53 3.33 15.83 16.12
C ILE A 53 3.40 17.11 16.97
N PRO A 54 4.56 17.55 17.48
CA PRO A 54 4.68 18.83 18.17
C PRO A 54 4.33 20.04 17.29
N PHE A 55 4.70 20.00 16.01
CA PHE A 55 4.36 21.04 15.05
C PHE A 55 2.84 21.16 14.86
N ILE A 56 2.15 20.04 14.60
CA ILE A 56 0.69 20.02 14.46
C ILE A 56 0.03 20.55 15.73
N SER A 57 0.48 20.11 16.91
CA SER A 57 -0.05 20.55 18.19
C SER A 57 0.14 22.05 18.42
N HIS A 58 1.30 22.59 18.07
CA HIS A 58 1.64 24.00 18.32
C HIS A 58 0.94 24.96 17.36
N PHE A 59 0.88 24.62 16.07
CA PHE A 59 0.31 25.52 15.04
C PHE A 59 -1.20 25.39 14.87
N ALA A 60 -1.80 24.30 15.31
CA ALA A 60 -3.25 24.11 15.26
C ALA A 60 -3.94 24.41 16.60
N ASP A 61 -3.25 25.06 17.53
CA ASP A 61 -3.80 25.47 18.84
C ASP A 61 -4.96 26.45 18.63
N GLY A 62 -6.16 26.03 19.02
CA GLY A 62 -7.41 26.79 18.87
C GLY A 62 -8.24 26.49 17.61
N GLN A 63 -7.83 25.63 16.71
CA GLN A 63 -8.64 25.20 15.56
C GLN A 63 -9.19 23.79 15.76
N THR A 64 -10.51 23.65 15.72
CA THR A 64 -11.19 22.34 15.57
C THR A 64 -11.14 21.93 14.12
N VAL A 65 -10.03 21.37 13.66
CA VAL A 65 -9.97 20.75 12.35
C VAL A 65 -10.49 19.33 12.49
N ALA A 66 -11.77 19.12 12.25
CA ALA A 66 -12.38 17.80 12.17
C ALA A 66 -11.90 17.10 10.89
N VAL A 67 -10.88 16.26 10.99
CA VAL A 67 -10.49 15.35 9.92
C VAL A 67 -11.13 13.99 10.22
N GLY A 68 -12.35 13.79 9.73
CA GLY A 68 -13.10 12.56 9.88
C GLY A 68 -14.32 12.66 10.80
N GLU A 69 -15.31 11.84 10.56
CA GLU A 69 -16.50 11.72 11.39
C GLU A 69 -16.12 11.23 12.79
N GLY A 70 -16.46 12.00 13.82
CA GLY A 70 -16.33 11.62 15.23
C GLY A 70 -15.16 12.23 16.00
N VAL A 71 -14.34 13.11 15.43
CA VAL A 71 -13.28 13.82 16.16
C VAL A 71 -13.80 15.17 16.65
N THR A 72 -14.28 15.22 17.89
CA THR A 72 -14.81 16.45 18.52
C THR A 72 -13.84 17.08 19.52
N ALA A 73 -12.72 16.42 19.83
CA ALA A 73 -11.75 16.92 20.80
C ALA A 73 -10.85 18.00 20.16
N LEU A 74 -10.57 19.06 20.94
CA LEU A 74 -9.59 20.08 20.56
C LEU A 74 -8.20 19.45 20.45
N LEU A 75 -7.44 19.84 19.46
CA LEU A 75 -6.07 19.33 19.22
C LEU A 75 -5.15 19.49 20.43
N ARG A 76 -5.39 20.52 21.22
CA ARG A 76 -4.66 20.81 22.45
C ARG A 76 -4.85 19.72 23.52
N ASP A 77 -6.06 19.17 23.61
CA ASP A 77 -6.44 18.18 24.63
C ASP A 77 -6.13 16.75 24.18
N MET A 78 -5.77 16.54 22.91
CA MET A 78 -5.41 15.24 22.36
C MET A 78 -4.06 14.76 22.89
N SER A 79 -3.97 13.46 23.16
CA SER A 79 -2.69 12.79 23.42
C SER A 79 -1.83 12.74 22.14
N PRO A 80 -0.51 12.62 22.25
CA PRO A 80 0.36 12.47 21.07
C PRO A 80 -0.03 11.29 20.16
N GLU A 81 -0.50 10.20 20.74
CA GLU A 81 -0.98 9.03 20.03
C GLU A 81 -2.28 9.28 19.25
N GLU A 82 -3.17 10.11 19.79
CA GLU A 82 -4.40 10.53 19.08
C GLU A 82 -4.07 11.47 17.93
N ILE A 83 -3.14 12.41 18.10
CA ILE A 83 -2.63 13.27 17.02
C ILE A 83 -2.00 12.41 15.92
N PHE A 84 -1.21 11.40 16.30
CA PHE A 84 -0.65 10.46 15.33
C PHE A 84 -1.75 9.74 14.55
N ARG A 85 -2.75 9.18 15.24
CA ARG A 85 -3.82 8.38 14.62
C ARG A 85 -4.68 9.20 13.68
N ASN A 86 -5.04 10.42 14.09
CA ASN A 86 -6.02 11.24 13.37
C ASN A 86 -5.40 12.14 12.30
N TYR A 87 -4.12 12.50 12.41
CA TYR A 87 -3.46 13.45 11.49
C TYR A 87 -2.18 12.88 10.85
N ALA A 88 -1.17 12.59 11.66
CA ALA A 88 0.15 12.22 11.15
C ALA A 88 0.12 10.93 10.30
N ARG A 89 -0.70 9.95 10.69
CA ARG A 89 -0.90 8.69 9.96
C ARG A 89 -1.41 8.94 8.54
N HIS A 90 -2.33 9.89 8.33
CA HIS A 90 -2.88 10.19 7.01
C HIS A 90 -1.84 10.83 6.08
N ILE A 91 -0.93 11.66 6.63
CA ILE A 91 0.23 12.18 5.87
C ILE A 91 1.13 11.04 5.43
N GLY A 92 1.40 10.07 6.33
CA GLY A 92 2.17 8.86 6.01
C GLY A 92 1.51 8.00 4.92
N ILE A 93 0.19 7.81 5.00
CA ILE A 93 -0.58 7.09 3.97
C ILE A 93 -0.48 7.79 2.62
N GLY A 94 -0.63 9.12 2.57
CA GLY A 94 -0.44 9.91 1.37
C GLY A 94 0.97 9.79 0.79
N GLY A 95 1.98 9.78 1.65
CA GLY A 95 3.37 9.53 1.25
C GLY A 95 3.59 8.15 0.61
N ILE A 96 3.02 7.09 1.21
CA ILE A 96 3.06 5.73 0.66
C ILE A 96 2.34 5.68 -0.69
N ALA A 97 1.18 6.31 -0.79
CA ALA A 97 0.40 6.40 -2.01
C ALA A 97 1.23 7.05 -3.15
N MET A 98 1.83 8.19 -2.88
CA MET A 98 2.66 8.89 -3.86
C MET A 98 3.92 8.09 -4.23
N ALA A 99 4.55 7.45 -3.26
CA ALA A 99 5.69 6.56 -3.51
C ALA A 99 5.30 5.39 -4.42
N GLY A 100 4.10 4.82 -4.25
CA GLY A 100 3.53 3.80 -5.13
C GLY A 100 3.38 4.29 -6.57
N VAL A 101 2.79 5.47 -6.76
CA VAL A 101 2.64 6.10 -8.09
C VAL A 101 4.00 6.34 -8.75
N VAL A 102 4.94 6.93 -8.02
CA VAL A 102 6.32 7.14 -8.53
C VAL A 102 7.00 5.82 -8.86
N GLY A 103 6.79 4.78 -8.04
CA GLY A 103 7.29 3.43 -8.28
C GLY A 103 6.78 2.84 -9.60
N ILE A 104 5.48 2.96 -9.87
CA ILE A 104 4.85 2.53 -11.13
C ILE A 104 5.47 3.28 -12.33
N ILE A 105 5.60 4.60 -12.24
CA ILE A 105 6.18 5.43 -13.31
C ILE A 105 7.63 4.98 -13.59
N ARG A 106 8.44 4.77 -12.56
CA ARG A 106 9.82 4.25 -12.71
C ARG A 106 9.87 2.85 -13.33
N SER A 107 8.93 1.99 -12.96
CA SER A 107 8.84 0.63 -13.49
C SER A 107 8.22 0.55 -14.88
N SER A 108 7.70 1.64 -15.44
CA SER A 108 7.00 1.67 -16.73
C SER A 108 7.85 1.11 -17.90
N LYS A 109 9.17 1.30 -17.86
CA LYS A 109 10.10 0.76 -18.85
C LYS A 109 10.16 -0.77 -18.79
N ILE A 110 10.21 -1.34 -17.58
CA ILE A 110 10.22 -2.79 -17.33
C ILE A 110 8.88 -3.40 -17.78
N ILE A 111 7.77 -2.74 -17.42
CA ILE A 111 6.42 -3.14 -17.81
C ILE A 111 6.28 -3.20 -19.33
N ARG A 112 6.76 -2.15 -20.04
CA ARG A 112 6.73 -2.11 -21.51
C ARG A 112 7.58 -3.21 -22.13
N GLN A 113 8.76 -3.51 -21.59
CA GLN A 113 9.62 -4.59 -22.04
C GLN A 113 8.95 -5.95 -21.84
N ALA A 114 8.35 -6.22 -20.69
CA ALA A 114 7.63 -7.45 -20.39
C ALA A 114 6.44 -7.67 -21.35
N LEU A 115 5.66 -6.64 -21.62
CA LEU A 115 4.56 -6.69 -22.59
C LEU A 115 5.06 -6.96 -24.01
N SER A 116 6.16 -6.31 -24.41
CA SER A 116 6.77 -6.53 -25.72
C SER A 116 7.26 -7.97 -25.90
N LEU A 117 7.90 -8.54 -24.88
CA LEU A 117 8.33 -9.94 -24.86
C LEU A 117 7.14 -10.89 -24.96
N ALA A 118 6.09 -10.66 -24.16
CA ALA A 118 4.88 -11.47 -24.18
C ALA A 118 4.22 -11.49 -25.58
N VAL A 119 4.09 -10.34 -26.21
CA VAL A 119 3.53 -10.23 -27.58
C VAL A 119 4.42 -10.91 -28.60
N THR A 120 5.74 -10.82 -28.46
CA THR A 120 6.71 -11.44 -29.41
C THR A 120 6.65 -12.97 -29.32
N GLU A 121 6.59 -13.53 -28.12
CA GLU A 121 6.43 -14.97 -27.91
C GLU A 121 5.07 -15.50 -28.40
N LEU A 122 3.99 -14.75 -28.18
CA LEU A 122 2.66 -15.11 -28.68
C LEU A 122 2.61 -15.14 -30.21
N ARG A 123 3.38 -14.26 -30.90
CA ARG A 123 3.49 -14.23 -32.37
C ARG A 123 4.40 -15.32 -32.93
N GLY A 124 4.91 -16.22 -32.10
CA GLY A 124 5.74 -17.36 -32.55
C GLY A 124 7.14 -16.96 -33.04
N ARG A 125 7.58 -15.73 -32.78
CA ARG A 125 8.96 -15.32 -33.05
C ARG A 125 9.83 -15.82 -31.89
N GLN A 126 10.31 -17.04 -32.02
CA GLN A 126 11.40 -17.52 -31.17
C GLN A 126 12.61 -16.62 -31.46
N THR A 127 13.19 -16.04 -30.42
CA THR A 127 14.49 -15.36 -30.54
C THR A 127 15.53 -16.41 -30.91
N PRO A 128 16.11 -16.39 -32.11
CA PRO A 128 17.10 -17.40 -32.51
C PRO A 128 18.35 -17.22 -31.65
N GLY A 129 18.73 -18.23 -30.90
CA GLY A 129 20.07 -18.30 -30.33
C GLY A 129 20.24 -18.47 -28.82
N GLN A 130 19.20 -18.72 -28.04
CA GLN A 130 19.40 -19.21 -26.67
C GLN A 130 19.12 -20.70 -26.58
N GLU A 131 20.18 -21.50 -26.65
CA GLU A 131 20.16 -22.85 -26.09
C GLU A 131 19.98 -22.70 -24.56
N THR A 132 18.73 -22.58 -24.13
CA THR A 132 18.40 -22.53 -22.71
C THR A 132 18.64 -23.90 -22.11
N GLY A 133 19.63 -24.00 -21.23
CA GLY A 133 19.87 -25.19 -20.44
C GLY A 133 18.57 -25.63 -19.73
N ARG A 134 18.43 -26.92 -19.46
CA ARG A 134 17.23 -27.54 -18.87
C ARG A 134 16.73 -26.81 -17.61
N THR A 135 17.60 -26.18 -16.86
CA THR A 135 17.32 -25.44 -15.62
C THR A 135 16.82 -24.00 -15.87
N GLN A 136 16.89 -23.50 -17.10
CA GLN A 136 16.49 -22.15 -17.49
C GLN A 136 15.24 -22.13 -18.37
N ARG A 137 14.51 -23.26 -18.46
CA ARG A 137 13.25 -23.33 -19.22
C ARG A 137 12.13 -22.78 -18.37
N ASP A 138 11.64 -21.61 -18.73
CA ASP A 138 10.44 -21.01 -18.18
C ASP A 138 9.18 -21.69 -18.72
N LEU A 139 8.05 -21.46 -18.02
CA LEU A 139 6.74 -21.92 -18.47
C LEU A 139 6.40 -21.27 -19.83
N PRO A 140 5.84 -22.03 -20.78
CA PRO A 140 5.47 -21.46 -22.08
C PRO A 140 4.43 -20.35 -21.89
N MET A 141 4.63 -19.22 -22.56
CA MET A 141 3.76 -18.04 -22.46
C MET A 141 2.28 -18.36 -22.71
N LYS A 142 2.01 -19.34 -23.60
CA LYS A 142 0.64 -19.81 -23.85
C LYS A 142 -0.04 -20.38 -22.60
N LEU A 143 0.71 -21.14 -21.78
CA LEU A 143 0.20 -21.70 -20.54
C LEU A 143 -0.04 -20.58 -19.49
N ILE A 144 0.90 -19.63 -19.38
CA ILE A 144 0.76 -18.48 -18.49
C ILE A 144 -0.49 -17.68 -18.85
N LEU A 145 -0.69 -17.40 -20.14
CA LEU A 145 -1.88 -16.68 -20.61
C LEU A 145 -3.17 -17.45 -20.35
N ALA A 146 -3.17 -18.78 -20.58
CA ALA A 146 -4.34 -19.62 -20.31
C ALA A 146 -4.70 -19.63 -18.82
N LEU A 147 -3.71 -19.73 -17.93
CA LEU A 147 -3.91 -19.64 -16.48
C LEU A 147 -4.42 -18.27 -16.04
N LEU A 148 -3.88 -17.20 -16.63
CA LEU A 148 -4.32 -15.83 -16.34
C LEU A 148 -5.79 -15.62 -16.77
N ILE A 149 -6.16 -16.06 -17.97
CA ILE A 149 -7.54 -16.00 -18.45
C ILE A 149 -8.46 -16.84 -17.55
N ALA A 150 -8.05 -18.05 -17.18
CA ALA A 150 -8.82 -18.91 -16.29
C ALA A 150 -9.04 -18.24 -14.92
N THR A 151 -8.01 -17.63 -14.35
CA THR A 151 -8.11 -16.89 -13.09
C THR A 151 -9.05 -15.69 -13.21
N LEU A 152 -8.94 -14.90 -14.27
CA LEU A 152 -9.83 -13.76 -14.51
C LEU A 152 -11.29 -14.21 -14.69
N LEU A 153 -11.53 -15.31 -15.39
CA LEU A 153 -12.88 -15.86 -15.55
C LEU A 153 -13.45 -16.35 -14.21
N THR A 154 -12.65 -17.03 -13.41
CA THR A 154 -13.07 -17.50 -12.08
C THR A 154 -13.40 -16.31 -11.19
N THR A 155 -12.55 -15.28 -11.18
CA THR A 155 -12.78 -14.04 -10.43
C THR A 155 -14.02 -13.32 -10.93
N PHE A 156 -14.26 -13.28 -12.24
CA PHE A 156 -15.47 -12.70 -12.81
C PHE A 156 -16.74 -13.41 -12.35
N VAL A 157 -16.75 -14.75 -12.39
CA VAL A 157 -17.87 -15.57 -11.92
C VAL A 157 -18.12 -15.30 -10.43
N PHE A 158 -17.05 -15.22 -9.64
CA PHE A 158 -17.15 -14.91 -8.22
C PHE A 158 -17.77 -13.53 -7.97
N PHE A 159 -17.33 -12.48 -8.66
CA PHE A 159 -17.94 -11.15 -8.52
C PHE A 159 -19.38 -11.12 -8.99
N ARG A 160 -19.71 -11.82 -10.08
CA ARG A 160 -21.04 -11.81 -10.67
C ARG A 160 -22.08 -12.52 -9.82
N PHE A 161 -21.73 -13.65 -9.22
CA PHE A 161 -22.66 -14.48 -8.46
C PHE A 161 -22.52 -14.34 -6.94
N GLY A 162 -21.37 -13.85 -6.46
CA GLY A 162 -21.10 -13.77 -5.03
C GLY A 162 -21.22 -12.37 -4.42
N VAL A 163 -21.03 -11.31 -5.22
CA VAL A 163 -20.89 -9.96 -4.68
C VAL A 163 -21.77 -8.92 -5.38
N LEU A 164 -21.88 -8.99 -6.70
CA LEU A 164 -22.51 -7.97 -7.52
C LEU A 164 -23.60 -8.57 -8.43
N ASP A 165 -24.82 -8.07 -8.34
CA ASP A 165 -25.92 -8.53 -9.18
C ASP A 165 -25.89 -7.97 -10.61
N ASN A 166 -25.09 -6.94 -10.87
CA ASN A 166 -25.05 -6.23 -12.14
C ASN A 166 -23.81 -6.58 -12.97
N TRP A 167 -24.03 -6.97 -14.24
CA TRP A 167 -22.97 -7.31 -15.20
C TRP A 167 -21.96 -6.17 -15.40
N PHE A 168 -22.44 -4.94 -15.52
CA PHE A 168 -21.59 -3.77 -15.75
C PHE A 168 -20.62 -3.55 -14.59
N HIS A 169 -21.11 -3.62 -13.36
CA HIS A 169 -20.26 -3.45 -12.17
C HIS A 169 -19.27 -4.61 -12.01
N SER A 170 -19.65 -5.83 -12.37
CA SER A 170 -18.73 -6.98 -12.32
C SER A 170 -17.60 -6.85 -13.33
N VAL A 171 -17.86 -6.31 -14.52
CA VAL A 171 -16.82 -6.03 -15.53
C VAL A 171 -15.87 -4.93 -15.04
N ILE A 172 -16.39 -3.88 -14.43
CA ILE A 172 -15.54 -2.82 -13.84
C ILE A 172 -14.69 -3.38 -12.72
N ALA A 173 -15.27 -4.16 -11.81
CA ALA A 173 -14.53 -4.76 -10.70
C ALA A 173 -13.35 -5.63 -11.19
N ILE A 174 -13.57 -6.49 -12.19
CA ILE A 174 -12.51 -7.34 -12.71
C ILE A 174 -11.43 -6.54 -13.46
N LEU A 175 -11.80 -5.46 -14.13
CA LEU A 175 -10.85 -4.57 -14.78
C LEU A 175 -9.96 -3.88 -13.73
N ILE A 176 -10.54 -3.44 -12.62
CA ILE A 176 -9.82 -2.87 -11.49
C ILE A 176 -8.84 -3.91 -10.93
N VAL A 177 -9.32 -5.13 -10.63
CA VAL A 177 -8.47 -6.23 -10.13
C VAL A 177 -7.31 -6.49 -11.07
N PHE A 178 -7.56 -6.60 -12.36
CA PHE A 178 -6.51 -6.86 -13.36
C PHE A 178 -5.44 -5.77 -13.37
N VAL A 179 -5.85 -4.50 -13.45
CA VAL A 179 -4.92 -3.36 -13.50
C VAL A 179 -4.13 -3.25 -12.20
N ILE A 180 -4.81 -3.31 -11.06
CA ILE A 180 -4.17 -3.16 -9.74
C ILE A 180 -3.22 -4.33 -9.47
N SER A 181 -3.64 -5.57 -9.72
CA SER A 181 -2.78 -6.75 -9.53
C SER A 181 -1.53 -6.67 -10.40
N PHE A 182 -1.66 -6.29 -11.65
CA PHE A 182 -0.52 -6.17 -12.57
C PHE A 182 0.48 -5.09 -12.09
N LEU A 183 -0.03 -3.92 -11.73
CA LEU A 183 0.81 -2.80 -11.27
C LEU A 183 1.47 -3.12 -9.92
N PHE A 184 0.71 -3.62 -8.97
CA PHE A 184 1.24 -3.87 -7.62
C PHE A 184 2.14 -5.09 -7.54
N THR A 185 1.92 -6.13 -8.36
CA THR A 185 2.85 -7.25 -8.44
C THR A 185 4.25 -6.78 -8.84
N THR A 186 4.35 -5.86 -9.80
CA THR A 186 5.63 -5.29 -10.23
C THR A 186 6.29 -4.47 -9.12
N VAL A 187 5.52 -3.64 -8.41
CA VAL A 187 6.02 -2.83 -7.29
C VAL A 187 6.42 -3.71 -6.11
N ALA A 188 5.60 -4.73 -5.80
CA ALA A 188 5.87 -5.69 -4.74
C ALA A 188 7.15 -6.47 -4.99
N ALA A 189 7.34 -6.98 -6.21
CA ALA A 189 8.54 -7.71 -6.57
C ALA A 189 9.81 -6.86 -6.36
N ASN A 190 9.79 -5.59 -6.78
CA ASN A 190 10.90 -4.67 -6.53
C ASN A 190 11.11 -4.40 -5.03
N ALA A 191 10.05 -4.17 -4.29
CA ALA A 191 10.13 -3.91 -2.85
C ALA A 191 10.66 -5.14 -2.10
N ILE A 192 10.20 -6.34 -2.42
CA ILE A 192 10.66 -7.59 -1.82
C ILE A 192 12.14 -7.83 -2.14
N ALA A 193 12.57 -7.56 -3.37
CA ALA A 193 13.97 -7.70 -3.76
C ALA A 193 14.90 -6.78 -2.97
N ILE A 194 14.43 -5.59 -2.56
CA ILE A 194 15.21 -4.61 -1.82
C ILE A 194 15.16 -4.83 -0.31
N VAL A 195 13.97 -5.05 0.23
CA VAL A 195 13.69 -5.05 1.68
C VAL A 195 13.57 -6.46 2.24
N GLY A 196 13.39 -7.48 1.39
CA GLY A 196 13.16 -8.86 1.81
C GLY A 196 11.75 -9.14 2.35
N THR A 197 10.90 -8.11 2.44
CA THR A 197 9.52 -8.24 2.94
C THR A 197 8.54 -7.52 2.02
N ASN A 198 7.30 -8.01 1.99
CA ASN A 198 6.23 -7.39 1.21
C ASN A 198 5.65 -6.17 1.97
N PRO A 199 5.58 -4.97 1.38
CA PRO A 199 4.96 -3.79 1.97
C PRO A 199 3.41 -3.86 1.89
N VAL A 200 2.82 -4.92 2.45
CA VAL A 200 1.39 -5.25 2.34
C VAL A 200 0.49 -4.09 2.76
N SER A 201 0.78 -3.45 3.89
CA SER A 201 -0.09 -2.42 4.46
C SER A 201 -0.28 -1.21 3.55
N GLY A 202 0.79 -0.76 2.89
CA GLY A 202 0.72 0.37 1.95
C GLY A 202 -0.04 0.02 0.67
N MET A 203 0.19 -1.17 0.13
CA MET A 203 -0.49 -1.65 -1.07
C MET A 203 -1.98 -1.87 -0.82
N THR A 204 -2.35 -2.48 0.31
CA THR A 204 -3.76 -2.69 0.69
C THR A 204 -4.51 -1.36 0.80
N LEU A 205 -3.92 -0.36 1.44
CA LEU A 205 -4.53 0.97 1.54
C LEU A 205 -4.71 1.63 0.17
N MET A 206 -3.69 1.54 -0.69
CA MET A 206 -3.78 2.07 -2.07
C MET A 206 -4.85 1.35 -2.89
N THR A 207 -4.89 0.02 -2.81
CA THR A 207 -5.92 -0.78 -3.49
C THR A 207 -7.31 -0.35 -3.06
N LEU A 208 -7.53 -0.22 -1.75
CA LEU A 208 -8.82 0.16 -1.18
C LEU A 208 -9.23 1.58 -1.60
N ILE A 209 -8.30 2.54 -1.61
CA ILE A 209 -8.58 3.91 -2.05
C ILE A 209 -8.90 3.94 -3.55
N LEU A 210 -8.07 3.32 -4.39
CA LEU A 210 -8.28 3.33 -5.84
C LEU A 210 -9.55 2.58 -6.25
N SER A 211 -9.79 1.40 -5.68
CA SER A 211 -10.98 0.61 -5.97
C SER A 211 -12.25 1.33 -5.53
N SER A 212 -12.27 1.89 -4.33
CA SER A 212 -13.41 2.67 -3.83
C SER A 212 -13.71 3.87 -4.72
N LEU A 213 -12.68 4.63 -5.12
CA LEU A 213 -12.84 5.81 -5.96
C LEU A 213 -13.41 5.45 -7.34
N VAL A 214 -12.91 4.38 -7.96
CA VAL A 214 -13.41 3.93 -9.27
C VAL A 214 -14.80 3.33 -9.17
N LEU A 215 -15.09 2.51 -8.15
CA LEU A 215 -16.42 1.92 -7.95
C LEU A 215 -17.48 2.99 -7.67
N VAL A 216 -17.17 3.98 -6.84
CA VAL A 216 -18.08 5.11 -6.57
C VAL A 216 -18.32 5.94 -7.84
N SER A 217 -17.27 6.21 -8.62
CA SER A 217 -17.42 6.92 -9.91
C SER A 217 -18.25 6.13 -10.92
N ALA A 218 -18.25 4.80 -10.82
CA ALA A 218 -19.10 3.91 -11.63
C ALA A 218 -20.55 3.78 -11.11
N GLY A 219 -20.89 4.50 -10.03
CA GLY A 219 -22.22 4.49 -9.43
C GLY A 219 -22.48 3.36 -8.42
N LEU A 220 -21.46 2.60 -8.05
CA LEU A 220 -21.59 1.54 -7.05
C LEU A 220 -21.38 2.10 -5.66
N THR A 221 -22.47 2.46 -4.99
CA THR A 221 -22.49 3.04 -3.64
C THR A 221 -23.13 2.07 -2.63
N GLY A 222 -22.93 2.33 -1.34
CA GLY A 222 -23.53 1.53 -0.27
C GLY A 222 -22.77 0.24 0.04
N THR A 223 -23.49 -0.74 0.61
CA THR A 223 -22.88 -1.99 1.10
C THR A 223 -22.23 -2.83 0.01
N GLY A 224 -22.84 -2.90 -1.19
CA GLY A 224 -22.27 -3.62 -2.33
C GLY A 224 -20.95 -3.02 -2.81
N GLY A 225 -20.83 -1.70 -2.84
CA GLY A 225 -19.59 -1.00 -3.17
C GLY A 225 -18.48 -1.23 -2.14
N MET A 226 -18.82 -1.17 -0.85
CA MET A 226 -17.87 -1.48 0.23
C MET A 226 -17.37 -2.92 0.16
N THR A 227 -18.27 -3.88 -0.03
CA THR A 227 -17.90 -5.30 -0.11
C THR A 227 -16.99 -5.56 -1.32
N ALA A 228 -17.34 -5.01 -2.48
CA ALA A 228 -16.51 -5.13 -3.67
C ALA A 228 -15.11 -4.51 -3.47
N ALA A 229 -15.02 -3.31 -2.87
CA ALA A 229 -13.75 -2.65 -2.60
C ALA A 229 -12.88 -3.40 -1.58
N MET A 230 -13.47 -4.10 -0.62
CA MET A 230 -12.74 -4.93 0.35
C MET A 230 -12.22 -6.24 -0.24
N ILE A 231 -12.86 -6.75 -1.29
CA ILE A 231 -12.49 -8.00 -1.93
C ILE A 231 -11.43 -7.79 -3.03
N ILE A 232 -11.42 -6.63 -3.67
CA ILE A 232 -10.40 -6.21 -4.63
C ILE A 232 -9.05 -6.02 -3.95
#